data_5484ea23225ded6a4dfcf8ec15787fb6
#
_entry.id   5484ea23225ded6a4dfcf8ec15787fb6
#
_cell.length_a   1.000
_cell.length_b   1.000
_cell.length_c   1.000
_cell.angle_alpha   90.00
_cell.angle_beta   90.00
_cell.angle_gamma   90.00
#
_symmetry.space_group_name_H-M   'P 1'
#
loop_
_entity.id
_entity.type
_entity.pdbx_description
1 polymer ?
#
loop_
_entity_poly.entity_id
_entity_poly.type
_entity_poly.pdbx_seq_one_letter_code
_entity_poly.pdbx_strand_id
1 'polypeptide(L)'
;MLCVSYDGFDETESTEFSTMIAEAEKIEAYLQSHCGGHIRAAYGCSLGGSFVGLLAARRNIHMDYGILGSSDLDQASPLAAILQTNLLLPLIYPVVRDGKFKAKFLQKRLDKRAKESEDYVKAFLKMFGDARPYVTMQNCKNQFYSDLITPLPDKIHILGTEIHIFYALKMGKKYRARYQRHFAHPVLHEQNLQHEELLACHPKQWAQLVKSIAS
;
A
#
# COMPACT_ATOMS: atom_id res chain seq x y z
N MET A 1 5.70 -17.76 4.79
CA MET A 1 5.36 -16.36 4.48
C MET A 1 6.46 -15.79 3.60
N LEU A 2 6.11 -15.18 2.49
CA LEU A 2 7.01 -14.48 1.58
C LEU A 2 6.79 -12.97 1.78
N CYS A 3 7.86 -12.20 1.93
CA CYS A 3 7.82 -10.74 1.96
C CYS A 3 8.44 -10.23 0.66
N VAL A 4 7.82 -9.21 0.06
CA VAL A 4 8.29 -8.61 -1.19
C VAL A 4 8.92 -7.26 -0.87
N SER A 5 10.19 -7.08 -1.24
CA SER A 5 10.85 -5.78 -1.35
C SER A 5 10.77 -5.32 -2.81
N TYR A 6 10.35 -4.08 -3.02
CA TYR A 6 10.33 -3.53 -4.37
C TYR A 6 11.71 -3.01 -4.74
N ASP A 7 12.02 -3.00 -6.04
CA ASP A 7 13.23 -2.37 -6.54
C ASP A 7 13.39 -0.94 -6.02
N GLY A 8 14.60 -0.57 -5.66
CA GLY A 8 14.89 0.75 -5.10
C GLY A 8 14.48 0.95 -3.64
N PHE A 9 13.91 -0.08 -2.99
CA PHE A 9 13.52 -0.09 -1.58
C PHE A 9 14.10 -1.31 -0.84
N ASP A 10 15.00 -2.03 -1.48
CA ASP A 10 15.75 -3.13 -0.90
C ASP A 10 17.11 -2.66 -0.38
N GLU A 11 17.52 -3.17 0.78
CA GLU A 11 18.79 -2.83 1.42
C GLU A 11 19.97 -3.58 0.84
N THR A 12 19.72 -4.65 0.12
CA THR A 12 20.75 -5.57 -0.38
C THR A 12 21.17 -5.28 -1.81
N GLU A 13 20.30 -4.60 -2.60
CA GLU A 13 20.52 -4.37 -4.01
C GLU A 13 20.29 -2.90 -4.41
N SER A 14 21.22 -2.33 -5.16
CA SER A 14 21.07 -0.99 -5.74
C SER A 14 20.26 -1.09 -7.04
N THR A 15 18.94 -1.17 -6.90
CA THR A 15 17.99 -1.23 -8.02
C THR A 15 17.19 0.06 -8.13
N GLU A 16 16.42 0.21 -9.19
CA GLU A 16 15.55 1.36 -9.41
C GLU A 16 14.09 0.91 -9.62
N PHE A 17 13.20 1.48 -8.82
CA PHE A 17 11.76 1.32 -9.05
C PHE A 17 11.36 2.01 -10.35
N SER A 18 10.96 1.23 -11.34
CA SER A 18 10.57 1.77 -12.65
C SER A 18 9.07 2.10 -12.70
N THR A 19 8.21 1.08 -12.63
CA THR A 19 6.75 1.21 -12.62
C THR A 19 6.11 0.11 -11.79
N MET A 20 4.89 0.35 -11.30
CA MET A 20 4.10 -0.70 -10.64
C MET A 20 3.86 -1.92 -11.52
N ILE A 21 3.70 -1.72 -12.82
CA ILE A 21 3.48 -2.83 -13.77
C ILE A 21 4.73 -3.70 -13.83
N ALA A 22 5.92 -3.11 -13.97
CA ALA A 22 7.18 -3.86 -14.00
C ALA A 22 7.42 -4.65 -12.70
N GLU A 23 7.12 -4.04 -11.55
CA GLU A 23 7.21 -4.74 -10.26
C GLU A 23 6.18 -5.87 -10.15
N ALA A 24 4.95 -5.65 -10.60
CA ALA A 24 3.93 -6.69 -10.64
C ALA A 24 4.36 -7.87 -11.53
N GLU A 25 4.98 -7.62 -12.68
CA GLU A 25 5.50 -8.65 -13.58
C GLU A 25 6.61 -9.49 -12.93
N LYS A 26 7.50 -8.87 -12.15
CA LYS A 26 8.52 -9.60 -11.39
C LYS A 26 7.89 -10.48 -10.31
N ILE A 27 6.92 -9.95 -9.57
CA ILE A 27 6.17 -10.72 -8.57
C ILE A 27 5.45 -11.90 -9.22
N GLU A 28 4.76 -11.68 -10.33
CA GLU A 28 4.05 -12.72 -11.08
C GLU A 28 5.01 -13.81 -11.56
N ALA A 29 6.15 -13.42 -12.18
CA ALA A 29 7.15 -14.36 -12.65
C ALA A 29 7.75 -15.22 -11.51
N TYR A 30 8.04 -14.59 -10.37
CA TYR A 30 8.51 -15.30 -9.19
C TYR A 30 7.46 -16.30 -8.67
N LEU A 31 6.20 -15.88 -8.53
CA LEU A 31 5.13 -16.73 -8.04
C LEU A 31 4.80 -17.87 -9.02
N GLN A 32 4.89 -17.62 -10.32
CA GLN A 32 4.73 -18.67 -11.32
C GLN A 32 5.83 -19.74 -11.22
N SER A 33 7.08 -19.31 -11.06
CA SER A 33 8.22 -20.23 -11.02
C SER A 33 8.35 -21.00 -9.69
N HIS A 34 7.97 -20.38 -8.55
CA HIS A 34 8.19 -20.97 -7.23
C HIS A 34 6.91 -21.49 -6.54
N CYS A 35 5.75 -21.00 -6.97
CA CYS A 35 4.45 -21.35 -6.37
C CYS A 35 3.45 -21.91 -7.39
N GLY A 36 3.88 -22.19 -8.63
CA GLY A 36 2.99 -22.66 -9.71
C GLY A 36 1.90 -21.66 -10.08
N GLY A 37 2.10 -20.37 -9.83
CA GLY A 37 1.15 -19.29 -10.11
C GLY A 37 -0.06 -19.24 -9.18
N HIS A 38 -0.07 -20.01 -8.09
CA HIS A 38 -1.16 -20.02 -7.11
C HIS A 38 -0.63 -19.77 -5.69
N ILE A 39 -1.26 -18.85 -4.98
CA ILE A 39 -0.99 -18.56 -3.58
C ILE A 39 -2.30 -18.51 -2.79
N ARG A 40 -2.24 -18.92 -1.52
CA ARG A 40 -3.42 -18.88 -0.67
C ARG A 40 -3.86 -17.45 -0.37
N ALA A 41 -2.95 -16.58 0.02
CA ALA A 41 -3.31 -15.20 0.34
C ALA A 41 -2.19 -14.22 -0.04
N ALA A 42 -2.58 -13.05 -0.51
CA ALA A 42 -1.73 -11.88 -0.65
C ALA A 42 -2.24 -10.78 0.28
N TYR A 43 -1.35 -10.22 1.10
CA TYR A 43 -1.63 -9.04 1.90
C TYR A 43 -0.77 -7.87 1.45
N GLY A 44 -1.38 -6.71 1.30
CA GLY A 44 -0.67 -5.47 1.04
C GLY A 44 -1.28 -4.29 1.80
N CYS A 45 -0.43 -3.46 2.41
CA CYS A 45 -0.83 -2.25 3.12
C CYS A 45 -0.50 -1.01 2.29
N SER A 46 -1.38 -0.01 2.28
CA SER A 46 -1.20 1.22 1.49
C SER A 46 -0.90 0.91 0.02
N LEU A 47 0.28 1.29 -0.50
CA LEU A 47 0.75 0.92 -1.84
C LEU A 47 0.71 -0.60 -2.07
N GLY A 48 1.07 -1.40 -1.07
CA GLY A 48 0.99 -2.87 -1.16
C GLY A 48 -0.43 -3.35 -1.49
N GLY A 49 -1.46 -2.67 -0.99
CA GLY A 49 -2.85 -2.97 -1.35
C GLY A 49 -3.17 -2.62 -2.80
N SER A 50 -2.58 -1.55 -3.36
CA SER A 50 -2.68 -1.25 -4.79
C SER A 50 -2.05 -2.38 -5.62
N PHE A 51 -0.93 -2.95 -5.19
CA PHE A 51 -0.33 -4.14 -5.84
C PHE A 51 -1.22 -5.38 -5.75
N VAL A 52 -1.83 -5.66 -4.60
CA VAL A 52 -2.79 -6.79 -4.48
C VAL A 52 -3.95 -6.60 -5.46
N GLY A 53 -4.51 -5.38 -5.55
CA GLY A 53 -5.56 -5.06 -6.52
C GLY A 53 -5.10 -5.20 -7.97
N LEU A 54 -3.89 -4.76 -8.29
CA LEU A 54 -3.30 -4.87 -9.63
C LEU A 54 -3.06 -6.33 -10.03
N LEU A 55 -2.47 -7.14 -9.16
CA LEU A 55 -2.26 -8.58 -9.40
C LEU A 55 -3.57 -9.31 -9.62
N ALA A 56 -4.60 -9.00 -8.81
CA ALA A 56 -5.94 -9.53 -8.99
C ALA A 56 -6.53 -9.15 -10.37
N ALA A 57 -6.38 -7.89 -10.79
CA ALA A 57 -6.88 -7.42 -12.08
C ALA A 57 -6.15 -8.05 -13.27
N ARG A 58 -4.85 -8.27 -13.16
CA ARG A 58 -4.00 -8.85 -14.22
C ARG A 58 -4.25 -10.35 -14.44
N ARG A 59 -4.67 -11.09 -13.41
CA ARG A 59 -5.02 -12.53 -13.49
C ARG A 59 -3.89 -13.46 -13.97
N ASN A 60 -2.64 -13.01 -13.92
CA ASN A 60 -1.49 -13.82 -14.30
C ASN A 60 -1.11 -14.84 -13.22
N ILE A 61 -1.59 -14.62 -12.00
CA ILE A 61 -1.52 -15.53 -10.87
C ILE A 61 -2.91 -15.67 -10.24
N HIS A 62 -3.13 -16.76 -9.50
CA HIS A 62 -4.33 -16.95 -8.68
C HIS A 62 -4.01 -16.76 -7.20
N MET A 63 -4.90 -16.10 -6.47
CA MET A 63 -4.88 -16.00 -5.02
C MET A 63 -6.27 -16.34 -4.49
N ASP A 64 -6.37 -17.18 -3.44
CA ASP A 64 -7.66 -17.46 -2.84
C ASP A 64 -8.18 -16.23 -2.10
N TYR A 65 -7.29 -15.48 -1.43
CA TYR A 65 -7.61 -14.28 -0.68
C TYR A 65 -6.69 -13.11 -1.06
N GLY A 66 -7.27 -12.04 -1.57
CA GLY A 66 -6.61 -10.75 -1.72
C GLY A 66 -6.96 -9.82 -0.56
N ILE A 67 -6.01 -9.42 0.27
CA ILE A 67 -6.26 -8.62 1.48
C ILE A 67 -5.59 -7.26 1.34
N LEU A 68 -6.39 -6.20 1.30
CA LEU A 68 -5.92 -4.82 1.20
C LEU A 68 -6.00 -4.13 2.58
N GLY A 69 -4.87 -3.65 3.07
CA GLY A 69 -4.79 -2.88 4.31
C GLY A 69 -4.67 -1.40 4.04
N SER A 70 -5.67 -0.61 4.38
CA SER A 70 -5.63 0.86 4.32
C SER A 70 -5.16 1.45 2.97
N SER A 71 -5.35 0.73 1.87
CA SER A 71 -4.99 1.24 0.53
C SER A 71 -5.92 2.37 0.11
N ASP A 72 -5.39 3.39 -0.54
CA ASP A 72 -6.20 4.52 -1.00
C ASP A 72 -6.73 4.33 -2.43
N LEU A 73 -6.07 3.50 -3.25
CA LEU A 73 -6.43 3.24 -4.64
C LEU A 73 -6.68 4.53 -5.42
N ASP A 74 -5.86 5.56 -5.15
CA ASP A 74 -5.97 6.86 -5.82
C ASP A 74 -5.53 6.71 -7.28
N GLN A 75 -6.31 7.30 -8.17
CA GLN A 75 -5.99 7.37 -9.59
C GLN A 75 -6.08 8.80 -10.08
N ALA A 76 -5.17 9.18 -10.95
CA ALA A 76 -5.12 10.50 -11.53
C ALA A 76 -4.78 10.44 -13.03
N SER A 77 -5.17 11.47 -13.78
CA SER A 77 -4.65 11.64 -15.14
C SER A 77 -3.14 11.88 -15.11
N PRO A 78 -2.39 11.55 -16.16
CA PRO A 78 -0.94 11.72 -16.18
C PRO A 78 -0.49 13.14 -15.81
N LEU A 79 -1.16 14.18 -16.28
CA LEU A 79 -0.85 15.57 -15.94
C LEU A 79 -1.11 15.87 -14.46
N ALA A 80 -2.23 15.40 -13.92
CA ALA A 80 -2.54 15.57 -12.51
C ALA A 80 -1.56 14.77 -11.62
N ALA A 81 -1.16 13.57 -12.03
CA ALA A 81 -0.17 12.77 -11.32
C ALA A 81 1.20 13.44 -11.30
N ILE A 82 1.67 14.01 -12.43
CA ILE A 82 2.91 14.79 -12.49
C ILE A 82 2.85 15.97 -11.51
N LEU A 83 1.75 16.73 -11.53
CA LEU A 83 1.58 17.89 -10.65
C LEU A 83 1.56 17.47 -9.18
N GLN A 84 0.79 16.44 -8.82
CA GLN A 84 0.72 15.91 -7.46
C GLN A 84 2.08 15.40 -6.98
N THR A 85 2.77 14.61 -7.79
CA THR A 85 4.10 14.07 -7.47
C THR A 85 5.11 15.21 -7.22
N ASN A 86 5.20 16.17 -8.12
CA ASN A 86 6.14 17.26 -8.00
C ASN A 86 5.81 18.22 -6.83
N LEU A 87 4.55 18.34 -6.45
CA LEU A 87 4.13 19.19 -5.32
C LEU A 87 4.28 18.50 -3.97
N LEU A 88 3.89 17.23 -3.88
CA LEU A 88 3.82 16.51 -2.60
C LEU A 88 5.15 15.85 -2.22
N LEU A 89 5.86 15.30 -3.20
CA LEU A 89 7.09 14.55 -2.91
C LEU A 89 8.18 15.38 -2.21
N PRO A 90 8.47 16.64 -2.58
CA PRO A 90 9.43 17.46 -1.85
C PRO A 90 9.07 17.71 -0.39
N LEU A 91 7.78 17.58 -0.04
CA LEU A 91 7.29 17.72 1.34
C LEU A 91 7.38 16.41 2.12
N ILE A 92 7.15 15.28 1.44
CA ILE A 92 7.10 13.94 2.05
C ILE A 92 8.50 13.31 2.11
N TYR A 93 9.30 13.45 1.08
CA TYR A 93 10.62 12.81 1.00
C TYR A 93 11.56 13.09 2.18
N PRO A 94 11.65 14.34 2.72
CA PRO A 94 12.45 14.59 3.91
C PRO A 94 11.97 13.81 5.15
N VAL A 95 10.67 13.49 5.21
CA VAL A 95 10.11 12.66 6.29
C VAL A 95 10.56 11.22 6.10
N VAL A 96 10.46 10.70 4.89
CA VAL A 96 10.89 9.34 4.55
C VAL A 96 12.40 9.19 4.78
N ARG A 97 13.21 10.10 4.24
CA ARG A 97 14.68 10.03 4.30
C ARG A 97 15.26 10.33 5.69
N ASP A 98 14.80 11.41 6.32
CA ASP A 98 15.45 11.97 7.52
C ASP A 98 14.56 11.90 8.77
N GLY A 99 13.28 11.52 8.63
CA GLY A 99 12.27 11.61 9.68
C GLY A 99 11.93 13.05 10.08
N LYS A 100 12.25 14.04 9.24
CA LYS A 100 12.12 15.45 9.56
C LYS A 100 11.03 16.11 8.73
N PHE A 101 10.12 16.80 9.39
CA PHE A 101 9.09 17.61 8.76
C PHE A 101 9.61 19.01 8.47
N LYS A 102 9.90 19.32 7.21
CA LYS A 102 10.30 20.68 6.81
C LYS A 102 9.11 21.64 6.74
N ALA A 103 7.92 21.13 6.43
CA ALA A 103 6.71 21.94 6.30
C ALA A 103 5.97 22.05 7.64
N LYS A 104 5.87 23.27 8.20
CA LYS A 104 5.21 23.53 9.50
C LYS A 104 3.76 23.02 9.58
N PHE A 105 3.03 23.02 8.45
CA PHE A 105 1.64 22.52 8.44
C PHE A 105 1.58 21.00 8.56
N LEU A 106 2.55 20.26 8.02
CA LEU A 106 2.66 18.81 8.19
C LEU A 106 3.00 18.47 9.64
N GLN A 107 3.95 19.21 10.22
CA GLN A 107 4.28 19.08 11.65
C GLN A 107 3.05 19.31 12.53
N LYS A 108 2.30 20.39 12.32
CA LYS A 108 1.06 20.66 13.07
C LYS A 108 0.01 19.56 12.93
N ARG A 109 -0.12 18.96 11.72
CA ARG A 109 -1.02 17.82 11.50
C ARG A 109 -0.58 16.59 12.28
N LEU A 110 0.72 16.33 12.30
CA LEU A 110 1.31 15.22 13.08
C LEU A 110 1.11 15.45 14.58
N ASP A 111 1.40 16.67 15.08
CA ASP A 111 1.21 17.03 16.49
C ASP A 111 -0.26 16.87 16.93
N LYS A 112 -1.20 17.22 16.03
CA LYS A 112 -2.62 16.98 16.27
C LYS A 112 -2.93 15.47 16.38
N ARG A 113 -2.39 14.66 15.47
CA ARG A 113 -2.57 13.20 15.52
C ARG A 113 -1.88 12.59 16.74
N ALA A 114 -0.71 13.09 17.13
CA ALA A 114 -0.02 12.64 18.33
C ALA A 114 -0.82 12.87 19.61
N LYS A 115 -1.62 13.95 19.68
CA LYS A 115 -2.57 14.17 20.77
C LYS A 115 -3.71 13.15 20.81
N GLU A 116 -4.08 12.57 19.66
CA GLU A 116 -5.10 11.53 19.56
C GLU A 116 -4.52 10.12 19.79
N SER A 117 -3.31 9.86 19.32
CA SER A 117 -2.59 8.60 19.49
C SER A 117 -1.08 8.81 19.27
N GLU A 118 -0.33 8.94 20.37
CA GLU A 118 1.13 9.08 20.34
C GLU A 118 1.80 7.81 19.80
N ASP A 119 1.30 6.65 20.18
CA ASP A 119 1.83 5.35 19.75
C ASP A 119 1.69 5.15 18.23
N TYR A 120 0.57 5.59 17.65
CA TYR A 120 0.39 5.58 16.20
C TYR A 120 1.45 6.44 15.49
N VAL A 121 1.70 7.65 15.97
CA VAL A 121 2.69 8.53 15.33
C VAL A 121 4.10 7.96 15.45
N LYS A 122 4.46 7.40 16.62
CA LYS A 122 5.76 6.72 16.81
C LYS A 122 5.92 5.52 15.88
N ALA A 123 4.90 4.66 15.80
CA ALA A 123 4.90 3.50 14.92
C ALA A 123 4.99 3.89 13.45
N PHE A 124 4.20 4.89 13.02
CA PHE A 124 4.21 5.41 11.66
C PHE A 124 5.60 5.97 11.26
N LEU A 125 6.24 6.75 12.12
CA LEU A 125 7.59 7.27 11.86
C LEU A 125 8.65 6.17 11.83
N LYS A 126 8.49 5.12 12.66
CA LYS A 126 9.40 3.98 12.68
C LYS A 126 9.35 3.19 11.37
N MET A 127 8.18 3.04 10.75
CA MET A 127 8.04 2.33 9.46
C MET A 127 8.97 2.88 8.36
N PHE A 128 9.24 4.18 8.37
CA PHE A 128 10.18 4.78 7.43
C PHE A 128 11.66 4.66 7.88
N GLY A 129 11.89 4.35 9.16
CA GLY A 129 13.22 4.35 9.76
C GLY A 129 14.19 3.37 9.11
N ASP A 130 13.73 2.17 8.88
CA ASP A 130 14.55 1.06 8.42
C ASP A 130 14.85 1.18 6.91
N ALA A 131 13.97 1.79 6.12
CA ALA A 131 14.15 2.01 4.68
C ALA A 131 15.01 3.24 4.32
N ARG A 132 15.26 4.14 5.26
CA ARG A 132 15.90 5.45 5.03
C ARG A 132 17.22 5.43 4.27
N PRO A 133 18.18 4.53 4.57
CA PRO A 133 19.47 4.55 3.91
C PRO A 133 19.42 4.27 2.41
N TYR A 134 18.37 3.60 1.92
CA TYR A 134 18.28 3.04 0.58
C TYR A 134 17.36 3.83 -0.33
N VAL A 135 16.39 4.56 0.25
CA VAL A 135 15.36 5.24 -0.52
C VAL A 135 15.86 6.52 -1.17
N THR A 136 15.87 6.55 -2.49
CA THR A 136 16.22 7.74 -3.28
C THR A 136 14.98 8.58 -3.60
N MET A 137 15.20 9.89 -3.87
CA MET A 137 14.13 10.77 -4.36
C MET A 137 13.52 10.25 -5.67
N GLN A 138 14.35 9.67 -6.55
CA GLN A 138 13.90 9.17 -7.84
C GLN A 138 12.99 7.94 -7.67
N ASN A 139 13.37 7.00 -6.81
CA ASN A 139 12.53 5.82 -6.52
C ASN A 139 11.18 6.23 -5.91
N CYS A 140 11.19 7.15 -4.94
CA CYS A 140 9.94 7.69 -4.40
C CYS A 140 9.08 8.39 -5.47
N LYS A 141 9.72 9.12 -6.39
CA LYS A 141 9.03 9.82 -7.49
C LYS A 141 8.38 8.82 -8.44
N ASN A 142 9.14 7.82 -8.87
CA ASN A 142 8.67 6.80 -9.79
C ASN A 142 7.52 5.99 -9.18
N GLN A 143 7.68 5.58 -7.92
CA GLN A 143 6.67 4.83 -7.17
C GLN A 143 5.37 5.64 -7.03
N PHE A 144 5.45 6.88 -6.52
CA PHE A 144 4.28 7.71 -6.28
C PHE A 144 3.56 8.06 -7.59
N TYR A 145 4.31 8.43 -8.62
CA TYR A 145 3.75 8.70 -9.94
C TYR A 145 3.09 7.46 -10.54
N SER A 146 3.77 6.31 -10.50
CA SER A 146 3.28 5.07 -11.08
C SER A 146 2.02 4.56 -10.37
N ASP A 147 1.92 4.69 -9.03
CA ASP A 147 0.71 4.34 -8.28
C ASP A 147 -0.50 5.16 -8.76
N LEU A 148 -0.30 6.47 -8.95
CA LEU A 148 -1.37 7.36 -9.42
C LEU A 148 -1.85 7.09 -10.84
N ILE A 149 -0.96 6.64 -11.75
CA ILE A 149 -1.32 6.45 -13.17
C ILE A 149 -1.62 5.01 -13.56
N THR A 150 -1.28 4.03 -12.70
CA THR A 150 -1.53 2.62 -13.02
C THR A 150 -3.04 2.34 -12.95
N PRO A 151 -3.68 1.97 -14.08
CA PRO A 151 -5.13 1.82 -14.10
C PRO A 151 -5.56 0.58 -13.31
N LEU A 152 -6.55 0.76 -12.46
CA LEU A 152 -7.25 -0.33 -11.80
C LEU A 152 -8.69 -0.38 -12.35
N PRO A 153 -9.11 -1.49 -13.00
CA PRO A 153 -10.46 -1.62 -13.53
C PRO A 153 -11.54 -1.51 -12.45
N ASP A 154 -12.75 -1.16 -12.88
CA ASP A 154 -13.93 -1.22 -12.01
C ASP A 154 -14.48 -2.65 -11.99
N LYS A 155 -15.13 -3.01 -10.87
CA LYS A 155 -15.84 -4.28 -10.69
C LYS A 155 -14.99 -5.54 -10.94
N ILE A 156 -13.74 -5.50 -10.51
CA ILE A 156 -12.86 -6.68 -10.53
C ILE A 156 -13.58 -7.83 -9.81
N HIS A 157 -13.72 -8.95 -10.53
CA HIS A 157 -14.26 -10.20 -10.04
C HIS A 157 -13.44 -11.36 -10.60
N ILE A 158 -12.90 -12.19 -9.73
CA ILE A 158 -12.10 -13.36 -10.09
C ILE A 158 -12.74 -14.57 -9.43
N LEU A 159 -13.05 -15.58 -10.23
CA LEU A 159 -13.63 -16.82 -9.72
C LEU A 159 -12.63 -17.49 -8.77
N GLY A 160 -13.10 -17.86 -7.57
CA GLY A 160 -12.27 -18.50 -6.55
C GLY A 160 -11.37 -17.54 -5.76
N THR A 161 -11.49 -16.22 -5.97
CA THR A 161 -10.78 -15.21 -5.20
C THR A 161 -11.76 -14.39 -4.37
N GLU A 162 -11.50 -14.26 -3.07
CA GLU A 162 -12.19 -13.31 -2.18
C GLU A 162 -11.32 -12.10 -1.91
N ILE A 163 -11.90 -10.90 -2.02
CA ILE A 163 -11.20 -9.65 -1.72
C ILE A 163 -11.67 -9.12 -0.36
N HIS A 164 -10.74 -9.03 0.58
CA HIS A 164 -10.94 -8.49 1.91
C HIS A 164 -10.26 -7.14 2.06
N ILE A 165 -10.90 -6.20 2.74
CA ILE A 165 -10.35 -4.84 2.90
C ILE A 165 -10.40 -4.45 4.38
N PHE A 166 -9.24 -4.23 4.97
CA PHE A 166 -9.10 -3.67 6.31
C PHE A 166 -9.26 -2.15 6.23
N TYR A 167 -10.51 -1.72 6.33
CA TYR A 167 -10.86 -0.32 6.11
C TYR A 167 -10.74 0.50 7.39
N ALA A 168 -9.76 1.38 7.43
CA ALA A 168 -9.58 2.36 8.48
C ALA A 168 -10.59 3.52 8.33
N LEU A 169 -11.62 3.57 9.17
CA LEU A 169 -12.72 4.55 9.07
C LEU A 169 -12.26 6.00 9.11
N LYS A 170 -11.17 6.29 9.84
CA LYS A 170 -10.59 7.63 9.93
C LYS A 170 -9.93 8.13 8.64
N MET A 171 -9.75 7.29 7.63
CA MET A 171 -9.39 7.72 6.27
C MET A 171 -10.52 8.50 5.61
N GLY A 172 -11.77 8.17 5.90
CA GLY A 172 -12.95 8.85 5.40
C GLY A 172 -13.77 8.06 4.38
N LYS A 173 -15.04 8.42 4.24
CA LYS A 173 -16.06 7.69 3.45
C LYS A 173 -15.72 7.51 1.95
N LYS A 174 -14.92 8.41 1.37
CA LYS A 174 -14.52 8.33 -0.04
C LYS A 174 -13.78 7.04 -0.37
N TYR A 175 -13.01 6.49 0.57
CA TYR A 175 -12.25 5.26 0.35
C TYR A 175 -13.15 4.03 0.29
N ARG A 176 -14.19 3.96 1.13
CA ARG A 176 -15.21 2.92 1.01
C ARG A 176 -15.84 2.87 -0.38
N ALA A 177 -16.19 4.04 -0.92
CA ALA A 177 -16.78 4.13 -2.26
C ALA A 177 -15.80 3.64 -3.35
N ARG A 178 -14.49 3.91 -3.22
CA ARG A 178 -13.46 3.39 -4.14
C ARG A 178 -13.37 1.87 -4.09
N TYR A 179 -13.32 1.28 -2.91
CA TYR A 179 -13.29 -0.17 -2.76
C TYR A 179 -14.48 -0.84 -3.43
N GLN A 180 -15.68 -0.31 -3.21
CA GLN A 180 -16.93 -0.77 -3.82
C GLN A 180 -16.99 -0.51 -5.34
N ARG A 181 -16.26 0.47 -5.83
CA ARG A 181 -16.10 0.74 -7.25
C ARG A 181 -15.20 -0.30 -7.92
N HIS A 182 -14.00 -0.50 -7.38
CA HIS A 182 -12.99 -1.34 -8.01
C HIS A 182 -13.23 -2.84 -7.84
N PHE A 183 -13.86 -3.27 -6.75
CA PHE A 183 -14.16 -4.68 -6.52
C PHE A 183 -15.66 -4.95 -6.53
N ALA A 184 -16.06 -6.06 -7.18
CA ALA A 184 -17.48 -6.39 -7.32
C ALA A 184 -18.13 -6.75 -5.97
N HIS A 185 -17.44 -7.51 -5.14
CA HIS A 185 -17.95 -8.03 -3.85
C HIS A 185 -16.88 -7.98 -2.75
N PRO A 186 -16.36 -6.78 -2.38
CA PRO A 186 -15.33 -6.70 -1.34
C PRO A 186 -15.94 -6.93 0.04
N VAL A 187 -15.28 -7.75 0.86
CA VAL A 187 -15.60 -7.91 2.28
C VAL A 187 -14.88 -6.81 3.07
N LEU A 188 -15.64 -5.88 3.65
CA LEU A 188 -15.08 -4.77 4.40
C LEU A 188 -14.98 -5.09 5.89
N HIS A 189 -13.77 -5.08 6.43
CA HIS A 189 -13.47 -5.15 7.86
C HIS A 189 -13.24 -3.73 8.39
N GLU A 190 -14.30 -3.10 8.87
CA GLU A 190 -14.28 -1.69 9.31
C GLU A 190 -13.63 -1.56 10.70
N GLN A 191 -12.62 -0.69 10.80
CA GLN A 191 -11.87 -0.43 12.02
C GLN A 191 -11.88 1.08 12.31
N ASN A 192 -12.20 1.50 13.54
CA ASN A 192 -12.13 2.92 13.92
C ASN A 192 -10.69 3.36 14.19
N LEU A 193 -9.83 3.15 13.20
CA LEU A 193 -8.40 3.37 13.23
C LEU A 193 -7.97 4.38 12.16
N GLN A 194 -6.72 4.86 12.29
CA GLN A 194 -6.02 5.65 11.27
C GLN A 194 -5.48 4.76 10.15
N HIS A 195 -4.97 5.39 9.10
CA HIS A 195 -4.24 4.72 8.03
C HIS A 195 -3.08 3.87 8.56
N GLU A 196 -3.05 2.58 8.22
CA GLU A 196 -2.04 1.59 8.65
C GLU A 196 -1.93 1.30 10.17
N GLU A 197 -2.76 1.93 11.00
CA GLU A 197 -2.71 1.79 12.45
C GLU A 197 -2.92 0.33 12.91
N LEU A 198 -3.76 -0.44 12.19
CA LEU A 198 -4.01 -1.84 12.53
C LEU A 198 -2.71 -2.67 12.48
N LEU A 199 -1.92 -2.54 11.41
CA LEU A 199 -0.66 -3.25 11.26
C LEU A 199 0.41 -2.68 12.20
N ALA A 200 0.54 -1.37 12.26
CA ALA A 200 1.63 -0.70 12.97
C ALA A 200 1.49 -0.76 14.51
N CYS A 201 0.26 -0.64 15.03
CA CYS A 201 0.01 -0.56 16.47
C CYS A 201 -0.67 -1.80 17.06
N HIS A 202 -1.38 -2.57 16.24
CA HIS A 202 -2.15 -3.73 16.68
C HIS A 202 -1.76 -5.03 15.93
N PRO A 203 -0.46 -5.39 15.84
CA PRO A 203 0.02 -6.49 14.99
C PRO A 203 -0.58 -7.85 15.38
N LYS A 204 -0.90 -8.08 16.66
CA LYS A 204 -1.58 -9.31 17.09
C LYS A 204 -3.00 -9.40 16.55
N GLN A 205 -3.75 -8.30 16.60
CA GLN A 205 -5.11 -8.23 16.07
C GLN A 205 -5.09 -8.37 14.54
N TRP A 206 -4.14 -7.69 13.87
CA TRP A 206 -3.91 -7.84 12.45
C TRP A 206 -3.65 -9.31 12.07
N ALA A 207 -2.73 -9.98 12.77
CA ALA A 207 -2.38 -11.38 12.50
C ALA A 207 -3.56 -12.34 12.74
N GLN A 208 -4.37 -12.10 13.77
CA GLN A 208 -5.58 -12.88 14.03
C GLN A 208 -6.59 -12.72 12.91
N LEU A 209 -6.81 -11.50 12.43
CA LEU A 209 -7.74 -11.20 11.34
C LEU A 209 -7.27 -11.84 10.01
N VAL A 210 -5.99 -11.69 9.66
CA VAL A 210 -5.42 -12.36 8.48
C VAL A 210 -5.56 -13.88 8.57
N LYS A 211 -5.24 -14.45 9.74
CA LYS A 211 -5.37 -15.89 9.96
C LYS A 211 -6.84 -16.37 9.83
N SER A 212 -7.80 -15.63 10.36
CA SER A 212 -9.22 -16.01 10.27
C SER A 212 -9.77 -15.97 8.84
N ILE A 213 -9.16 -15.18 7.95
CA ILE A 213 -9.51 -15.13 6.52
C ILE A 213 -8.84 -16.28 5.77
N ALA A 214 -7.55 -16.52 6.02
CA ALA A 214 -6.74 -17.45 5.25
C ALA A 214 -6.65 -18.88 5.87
N SER A 215 -7.44 -19.19 6.89
CA SER A 215 -7.46 -20.52 7.54
C SER A 215 -8.26 -21.60 6.79
#